data_987eecf20efc6115158f8b146f42fe46
#
_entry.id   987eecf20efc6115158f8b146f42fe46
#
_cell.length_a   1.000
_cell.length_b   1.000
_cell.length_c   1.000
_cell.angle_alpha   90.00
_cell.angle_beta   90.00
_cell.angle_gamma   90.00
#
_symmetry.space_group_name_H-M   'P 1'
#
loop_
_entity.id
_entity.type
_entity.pdbx_description
1 polymer ?
#
loop_
_entity_poly.entity_id
_entity_poly.type
_entity_poly.pdbx_seq_one_letter_code
_entity_poly.pdbx_strand_id
1 'polypeptide(L)'
;KFTLIIAKSHPLKKKKKITREDLYHLNFITLNSNSTIRKFIDNILIQNQIETKQLKIILQLNSIEGIKTAVSLGLGAAFISSSAIEKEIELNTIEILKIENIRITRTLCIISNSECYKSKAFGVFYNELLRLKSNIEN
;
A
#
# COMPACT_ATOMS: atom_id res chain seq x y z
N LYS A 1 -5.31 0.21 -4.29
CA LYS A 1 -4.58 -1.06 -4.19
C LYS A 1 -3.27 -0.82 -3.44
N PHE A 2 -2.86 -1.79 -2.60
CA PHE A 2 -1.53 -1.80 -1.97
C PHE A 2 -0.65 -2.84 -2.65
N THR A 3 0.65 -2.57 -2.68
CA THR A 3 1.65 -3.43 -3.31
C THR A 3 2.90 -3.52 -2.43
N LEU A 4 3.62 -4.61 -2.53
CA LEU A 4 4.94 -4.77 -1.91
C LEU A 4 5.98 -4.13 -2.82
N ILE A 5 6.84 -3.30 -2.25
CA ILE A 5 7.92 -2.62 -2.97
C ILE A 5 9.28 -2.97 -2.38
N ILE A 6 10.29 -2.99 -3.23
CA ILE A 6 11.71 -3.16 -2.90
C ILE A 6 12.54 -2.18 -3.71
N ALA A 7 13.80 -2.01 -3.33
CA ALA A 7 14.76 -1.27 -4.15
C ALA A 7 14.94 -1.93 -5.52
N LYS A 8 15.21 -1.15 -6.56
CA LYS A 8 15.53 -1.65 -7.90
C LYS A 8 16.79 -2.55 -7.94
N SER A 9 17.70 -2.36 -7.00
CA SER A 9 18.91 -3.19 -6.82
C SER A 9 18.67 -4.52 -6.12
N HIS A 10 17.48 -4.74 -5.53
CA HIS A 10 17.22 -5.90 -4.68
C HIS A 10 17.25 -7.23 -5.47
N PRO A 11 17.87 -8.31 -4.97
CA PRO A 11 17.97 -9.59 -5.68
C PRO A 11 16.63 -10.20 -6.10
N LEU A 12 15.59 -10.05 -5.27
CA LEU A 12 14.26 -10.60 -5.54
C LEU A 12 13.53 -9.96 -6.74
N LYS A 13 14.03 -8.86 -7.30
CA LYS A 13 13.46 -8.27 -8.52
C LYS A 13 13.43 -9.24 -9.71
N LYS A 14 14.32 -10.24 -9.71
CA LYS A 14 14.38 -11.27 -10.76
C LYS A 14 13.24 -12.29 -10.66
N LYS A 15 12.59 -12.41 -9.49
CA LYS A 15 11.44 -13.28 -9.31
C LYS A 15 10.18 -12.59 -9.85
N LYS A 16 9.44 -13.28 -10.73
CA LYS A 16 8.15 -12.78 -11.24
C LYS A 16 7.08 -12.69 -10.13
N LYS A 17 7.14 -13.63 -9.18
CA LYS A 17 6.29 -13.70 -7.99
C LYS A 17 7.11 -14.23 -6.83
N ILE A 18 6.74 -13.82 -5.63
CA ILE A 18 7.31 -14.33 -4.38
C ILE A 18 6.27 -15.11 -3.61
N THR A 19 6.72 -16.07 -2.82
CA THR A 19 5.86 -16.88 -1.94
C THR A 19 5.62 -16.17 -0.61
N ARG A 20 4.81 -16.77 0.27
CA ARG A 20 4.62 -16.29 1.64
C ARG A 20 5.89 -16.45 2.45
N GLU A 21 6.61 -17.53 2.26
CA GLU A 21 7.88 -17.85 2.93
C GLU A 21 8.95 -16.82 2.61
N ASP A 22 9.01 -16.33 1.36
CA ASP A 22 9.92 -15.26 0.97
C ASP A 22 9.73 -13.98 1.80
N LEU A 23 8.49 -13.71 2.29
CA LEU A 23 8.23 -12.53 3.11
C LEU A 23 8.96 -12.58 4.46
N TYR A 24 9.08 -13.76 5.08
CA TYR A 24 9.76 -13.90 6.37
C TYR A 24 11.27 -13.66 6.28
N HIS A 25 11.83 -13.70 5.08
CA HIS A 25 13.25 -13.41 4.83
C HIS A 25 13.53 -11.95 4.47
N LEU A 26 12.48 -11.14 4.31
CA LEU A 26 12.62 -9.71 4.02
C LEU A 26 12.72 -8.88 5.30
N ASN A 27 13.54 -7.86 5.25
CA ASN A 27 13.49 -6.77 6.22
C ASN A 27 12.35 -5.82 5.84
N PHE A 28 11.47 -5.47 6.77
CA PHE A 28 10.35 -4.59 6.52
C PHE A 28 10.55 -3.20 7.11
N ILE A 29 10.15 -2.20 6.34
CA ILE A 29 9.99 -0.81 6.75
C ILE A 29 8.50 -0.52 6.72
N THR A 30 7.93 -0.04 7.83
CA THR A 30 6.49 0.08 7.99
C THR A 30 6.10 1.42 8.57
N LEU A 31 4.81 1.75 8.47
CA LEU A 31 4.24 2.80 9.30
C LEU A 31 4.21 2.36 10.76
N ASN A 32 4.17 3.34 11.65
CA ASN A 32 4.00 3.11 13.09
C ASN A 32 2.77 2.21 13.36
N SER A 33 2.84 1.39 14.40
CA SER A 33 1.81 0.42 14.81
C SER A 33 0.44 1.05 15.08
N ASN A 34 0.38 2.33 15.46
CA ASN A 34 -0.86 3.07 15.65
C ASN A 34 -1.54 3.50 14.34
N SER A 35 -0.85 3.43 13.21
CA SER A 35 -1.38 3.79 11.91
C SER A 35 -2.53 2.89 11.48
N THR A 36 -3.64 3.48 11.08
CA THR A 36 -4.80 2.75 10.50
C THR A 36 -4.41 1.97 9.24
N ILE A 37 -3.51 2.53 8.41
CA ILE A 37 -3.00 1.86 7.21
C ILE A 37 -2.19 0.62 7.60
N ARG A 38 -1.32 0.73 8.63
CA ARG A 38 -0.55 -0.40 9.11
C ARG A 38 -1.46 -1.52 9.61
N LYS A 39 -2.42 -1.21 10.47
CA LYS A 39 -3.41 -2.18 10.99
C LYS A 39 -4.22 -2.84 9.87
N PHE A 40 -4.61 -2.06 8.85
CA PHE A 40 -5.30 -2.57 7.69
C PHE A 40 -4.45 -3.59 6.91
N ILE A 41 -3.17 -3.28 6.65
CA ILE A 41 -2.25 -4.20 5.95
C ILE A 41 -2.04 -5.46 6.78
N ASP A 42 -1.77 -5.33 8.07
CA ASP A 42 -1.56 -6.47 8.97
C ASP A 42 -2.79 -7.39 8.98
N ASN A 43 -4.00 -6.85 9.04
CA ASN A 43 -5.23 -7.65 8.98
C ASN A 43 -5.36 -8.44 7.67
N ILE A 44 -5.06 -7.83 6.52
CA ILE A 44 -5.09 -8.53 5.24
C ILE A 44 -4.03 -9.65 5.18
N LEU A 45 -2.84 -9.39 5.71
CA LEU A 45 -1.79 -10.42 5.78
C LEU A 45 -2.22 -11.60 6.64
N ILE A 46 -2.81 -11.34 7.81
CA ILE A 46 -3.35 -12.38 8.71
C ILE A 46 -4.46 -13.19 8.03
N GLN A 47 -5.40 -12.53 7.35
CA GLN A 47 -6.47 -13.21 6.58
C GLN A 47 -5.91 -14.12 5.47
N ASN A 48 -4.73 -13.81 4.97
CA ASN A 48 -4.00 -14.63 4.00
C ASN A 48 -3.00 -15.60 4.67
N GLN A 49 -3.18 -15.92 5.95
CA GLN A 49 -2.36 -16.87 6.70
C GLN A 49 -0.87 -16.49 6.80
N ILE A 50 -0.57 -15.19 6.82
CA ILE A 50 0.78 -14.68 7.07
C ILE A 50 0.86 -14.27 8.54
N GLU A 51 1.79 -14.84 9.26
CA GLU A 51 2.05 -14.52 10.65
C GLU A 51 2.83 -13.20 10.76
N THR A 52 2.09 -12.10 10.90
CA THR A 52 2.69 -10.75 10.91
C THR A 52 3.71 -10.55 12.03
N LYS A 53 3.61 -11.32 13.12
CA LYS A 53 4.60 -11.31 14.22
C LYS A 53 5.97 -11.88 13.83
N GLN A 54 6.03 -12.71 12.79
CA GLN A 54 7.26 -13.28 12.27
C GLN A 54 7.92 -12.38 11.22
N LEU A 55 7.22 -11.35 10.72
CA LEU A 55 7.80 -10.40 9.78
C LEU A 55 8.89 -9.57 10.47
N LYS A 56 10.06 -9.52 9.86
CA LYS A 56 11.22 -8.82 10.39
C LYS A 56 11.11 -7.31 10.16
N ILE A 57 10.44 -6.60 11.07
CA ILE A 57 10.30 -5.14 11.00
C ILE A 57 11.56 -4.51 11.59
N ILE A 58 12.34 -3.83 10.74
CA ILE A 58 13.60 -3.19 11.14
C ILE A 58 13.46 -1.69 11.36
N LEU A 59 12.42 -1.07 10.79
CA LEU A 59 12.23 0.36 10.88
C LEU A 59 10.73 0.71 10.84
N GLN A 60 10.33 1.62 11.73
CA GLN A 60 8.98 2.21 11.72
C GLN A 60 9.07 3.71 11.53
N LEU A 61 8.31 4.24 10.59
CA LEU A 61 8.29 5.65 10.23
C LEU A 61 6.85 6.19 10.26
N ASN A 62 6.71 7.51 10.39
CA ASN A 62 5.40 8.17 10.35
C ASN A 62 5.10 8.80 8.98
N SER A 63 6.00 8.66 8.02
CA SER A 63 5.92 9.28 6.70
C SER A 63 6.02 8.24 5.59
N ILE A 64 5.07 8.28 4.66
CA ILE A 64 5.11 7.47 3.43
C ILE A 64 6.34 7.84 2.59
N GLU A 65 6.68 9.12 2.48
CA GLU A 65 7.86 9.58 1.76
C GLU A 65 9.14 9.04 2.37
N GLY A 66 9.23 9.05 3.72
CA GLY A 66 10.36 8.44 4.43
C GLY A 66 10.49 6.94 4.15
N ILE A 67 9.38 6.21 4.10
CA ILE A 67 9.37 4.77 3.76
C ILE A 67 9.85 4.57 2.32
N LYS A 68 9.35 5.33 1.34
CA LYS A 68 9.78 5.24 -0.07
C LYS A 68 11.27 5.49 -0.22
N THR A 69 11.78 6.53 0.44
CA THR A 69 13.22 6.86 0.46
C THR A 69 14.03 5.71 1.04
N ALA A 70 13.65 5.18 2.21
CA ALA A 70 14.37 4.08 2.85
C ALA A 70 14.37 2.80 1.99
N VAL A 71 13.25 2.50 1.32
CA VAL A 71 13.17 1.37 0.38
C VAL A 71 14.07 1.60 -0.83
N SER A 72 14.04 2.78 -1.45
CA SER A 72 14.88 3.10 -2.62
C SER A 72 16.38 2.98 -2.34
N LEU A 73 16.78 3.26 -1.09
CA LEU A 73 18.15 3.08 -0.60
C LEU A 73 18.50 1.61 -0.28
N GLY A 74 17.56 0.68 -0.44
CA GLY A 74 17.80 -0.75 -0.23
C GLY A 74 17.75 -1.21 1.23
N LEU A 75 17.22 -0.39 2.15
CA LEU A 75 17.16 -0.74 3.57
C LEU A 75 16.16 -1.86 3.85
N GLY A 76 15.15 -2.05 2.99
CA GLY A 76 14.15 -3.10 3.18
C GLY A 76 13.02 -3.02 2.17
N ALA A 77 11.95 -3.75 2.47
CA ALA A 77 10.72 -3.80 1.69
C ALA A 77 9.57 -3.11 2.44
N ALA A 78 8.56 -2.64 1.73
CA ALA A 78 7.38 -2.03 2.34
C ALA A 78 6.10 -2.31 1.56
N PHE A 79 4.97 -2.33 2.27
CA PHE A 79 3.64 -2.30 1.65
C PHE A 79 3.16 -0.85 1.51
N ILE A 80 2.93 -0.40 0.28
CA ILE A 80 2.52 0.98 -0.03
C ILE A 80 1.38 0.98 -1.05
N SER A 81 0.56 2.05 -1.04
CA SER A 81 -0.44 2.27 -2.08
C SER A 81 0.24 2.43 -3.46
N SER A 82 -0.28 1.74 -4.46
CA SER A 82 0.27 1.82 -5.83
C SER A 82 0.24 3.25 -6.39
N SER A 83 -0.76 4.06 -6.02
CA SER A 83 -0.83 5.47 -6.43
C SER A 83 0.20 6.40 -5.77
N ALA A 84 0.87 5.94 -4.71
CA ALA A 84 1.87 6.76 -4.02
C ALA A 84 3.30 6.56 -4.54
N ILE A 85 3.49 5.65 -5.49
CA ILE A 85 4.83 5.22 -5.96
C ILE A 85 5.06 5.46 -7.45
N GLU A 86 4.15 6.14 -8.14
CA GLU A 86 4.24 6.38 -9.58
C GLU A 86 5.56 7.05 -9.97
N LYS A 87 5.94 8.09 -9.22
CA LYS A 87 7.20 8.82 -9.42
C LYS A 87 8.43 7.92 -9.25
N GLU A 88 8.47 7.07 -8.24
CA GLU A 88 9.60 6.18 -7.96
C GLU A 88 9.72 5.07 -9.02
N ILE A 89 8.61 4.64 -9.59
CA ILE A 89 8.59 3.71 -10.73
C ILE A 89 9.14 4.39 -11.99
N GLU A 90 8.70 5.62 -12.30
CA GLU A 90 9.20 6.40 -13.43
C GLU A 90 10.72 6.67 -13.29
N LEU A 91 11.17 7.04 -12.09
CA LEU A 91 12.59 7.23 -11.77
C LEU A 91 13.39 5.92 -11.68
N ASN A 92 12.72 4.77 -11.80
CA ASN A 92 13.34 3.44 -11.76
C ASN A 92 14.16 3.17 -10.48
N THR A 93 13.73 3.71 -9.34
CA THR A 93 14.40 3.57 -8.04
C THR A 93 13.86 2.40 -7.22
N ILE A 94 12.60 2.01 -7.45
CA ILE A 94 11.95 0.88 -6.78
C ILE A 94 11.37 -0.12 -7.80
N GLU A 95 11.06 -1.31 -7.29
CA GLU A 95 10.40 -2.39 -8.03
C GLU A 95 9.21 -2.92 -7.25
N ILE A 96 8.15 -3.30 -7.96
CA ILE A 96 6.96 -3.93 -7.37
C ILE A 96 7.14 -5.44 -7.36
N LEU A 97 7.02 -6.06 -6.18
CA LEU A 97 6.94 -7.51 -6.06
C LEU A 97 5.48 -7.97 -5.97
N LYS A 98 5.15 -8.94 -6.79
CA LYS A 98 3.85 -9.63 -6.71
C LYS A 98 3.95 -10.82 -5.77
N ILE A 99 3.03 -10.92 -4.82
CA ILE A 99 2.94 -12.06 -3.91
C ILE A 99 1.92 -13.04 -4.50
N GLU A 100 2.24 -14.33 -4.48
CA GLU A 100 1.35 -15.35 -4.99
C GLU A 100 0.02 -15.37 -4.22
N ASN A 101 -1.09 -15.33 -4.98
CA ASN A 101 -2.45 -15.43 -4.46
C ASN A 101 -2.86 -14.36 -3.43
N ILE A 102 -2.10 -13.27 -3.31
CA ILE A 102 -2.41 -12.19 -2.37
C ILE A 102 -2.63 -10.88 -3.13
N ARG A 103 -3.80 -10.28 -2.90
CA ARG A 103 -4.13 -8.93 -3.35
C ARG A 103 -4.59 -8.09 -2.16
N ILE A 104 -3.95 -6.95 -1.97
CA ILE A 104 -4.31 -6.00 -0.91
C ILE A 104 -5.06 -4.84 -1.56
N THR A 105 -6.39 -4.87 -1.45
CA THR A 105 -7.27 -3.81 -1.96
C THR A 105 -7.98 -3.12 -0.80
N ARG A 106 -8.22 -1.83 -0.94
CA ARG A 106 -8.97 -1.03 0.03
C ARG A 106 -10.16 -0.40 -0.66
N THR A 107 -11.33 -0.57 -0.08
CA THR A 107 -12.52 0.15 -0.48
C THR A 107 -12.48 1.56 0.10
N LEU A 108 -12.74 2.56 -0.73
CA LEU A 108 -12.96 3.94 -0.30
C LEU A 108 -14.47 4.18 -0.26
N CYS A 109 -14.97 4.75 0.82
CA CYS A 109 -16.38 5.05 1.00
C CYS A 109 -16.59 6.55 1.10
N ILE A 110 -17.66 7.04 0.47
CA ILE A 110 -18.16 8.40 0.69
C ILE A 110 -19.19 8.31 1.80
N ILE A 111 -18.98 9.04 2.87
CA ILE A 111 -19.92 9.14 3.99
C ILE A 111 -20.48 10.56 4.00
N SER A 112 -21.80 10.70 3.98
CA SER A 112 -22.47 11.99 4.09
C SER A 112 -23.61 11.90 5.10
N ASN A 113 -23.83 12.96 5.88
CA ASN A 113 -25.02 13.07 6.72
C ASN A 113 -26.22 13.49 5.86
N SER A 114 -27.30 12.70 5.89
CA SER A 114 -28.52 12.96 5.14
C SER A 114 -29.31 14.17 5.68
N GLU A 115 -29.16 14.47 6.98
CA GLU A 115 -29.91 15.53 7.68
C GLU A 115 -29.25 16.91 7.59
N CYS A 116 -27.98 16.97 7.13
CA CYS A 116 -27.27 18.23 6.97
C CYS A 116 -27.65 18.94 5.67
N TYR A 117 -27.75 20.28 5.75
CA TYR A 117 -27.90 21.12 4.54
C TYR A 117 -26.77 20.84 3.54
N LYS A 118 -27.17 20.54 2.31
CA LYS A 118 -26.24 20.27 1.21
C LYS A 118 -26.17 21.48 0.30
N SER A 119 -25.03 22.19 0.34
CA SER A 119 -24.77 23.33 -0.54
C SER A 119 -24.71 22.89 -2.03
N LYS A 120 -24.87 23.85 -2.96
CA LYS A 120 -24.64 23.61 -4.39
C LYS A 120 -23.25 23.05 -4.67
N ALA A 121 -22.24 23.57 -3.98
CA ALA A 121 -20.85 23.07 -4.08
C ALA A 121 -20.72 21.60 -3.66
N PHE A 122 -21.40 21.19 -2.58
CA PHE A 122 -21.45 19.78 -2.20
C PHE A 122 -22.05 18.90 -3.31
N GLY A 123 -23.14 19.35 -3.94
CA GLY A 123 -23.81 18.61 -5.04
C GLY A 123 -22.86 18.40 -6.21
N VAL A 124 -22.17 19.44 -6.64
CA VAL A 124 -21.19 19.36 -7.74
C VAL A 124 -20.05 18.40 -7.41
N PHE A 125 -19.46 18.54 -6.21
CA PHE A 125 -18.38 17.66 -5.76
C PHE A 125 -18.82 16.20 -5.63
N TYR A 126 -20.00 15.94 -5.07
CA TYR A 126 -20.54 14.60 -4.91
C TYR A 126 -20.79 13.91 -6.26
N ASN A 127 -21.36 14.63 -7.24
CA ASN A 127 -21.60 14.11 -8.59
C ASN A 127 -20.26 13.79 -9.29
N GLU A 128 -19.23 14.62 -9.12
CA GLU A 128 -17.92 14.35 -9.69
C GLU A 128 -17.26 13.10 -9.07
N LEU A 129 -17.40 12.90 -7.76
CA LEU A 129 -16.93 11.67 -7.09
C LEU A 129 -17.64 10.42 -7.63
N LEU A 130 -18.96 10.49 -7.88
CA LEU A 130 -19.70 9.37 -8.47
C LEU A 130 -19.24 9.08 -9.91
N ARG A 131 -18.93 10.12 -10.69
CA ARG A 131 -18.38 9.97 -12.04
C ARG A 131 -17.01 9.30 -12.04
N LEU A 132 -16.15 9.68 -11.11
CA LEU A 132 -14.82 9.05 -10.93
C LEU A 132 -14.93 7.58 -10.51
N LYS A 133 -15.93 7.24 -9.69
CA LYS A 133 -16.18 5.84 -9.29
C LYS A 133 -16.45 4.95 -10.52
N SER A 134 -17.31 5.37 -11.44
CA SER A 134 -17.64 4.59 -12.64
C SER A 134 -16.44 4.36 -13.57
N ASN A 135 -15.44 5.26 -13.54
CA ASN A 135 -14.22 5.14 -14.34
C ASN A 135 -13.17 4.20 -13.70
N ILE A 136 -13.30 3.90 -12.40
CA ILE A 136 -12.36 3.02 -11.66
C ILE A 136 -12.83 1.56 -11.70
N GLU A 137 -14.12 1.32 -11.88
CA GLU A 137 -14.74 -0.02 -11.92
C GLU A 137 -14.65 -0.67 -13.34
N ASN A 138 -14.28 0.09 -14.37
CA ASN A 138 -13.97 -0.38 -15.73
C ASN A 138 -12.46 -0.59 -15.91
#